data_aa04893a7b6ab438a21e8c03a3df61a1
#
_entry.id   aa04893a7b6ab438a21e8c03a3df61a1
#
_cell.length_a   1.000
_cell.length_b   1.000
_cell.length_c   1.000
_cell.angle_alpha   90.00
_cell.angle_beta   90.00
_cell.angle_gamma   90.00
#
_symmetry.space_group_name_H-M   'P 1'
#
loop_
_entity.id
_entity.type
_entity.pdbx_description
1 polymer ?
#
loop_
_entity_poly.entity_id
_entity_poly.type
_entity_poly.pdbx_seq_one_letter_code
_entity_poly.pdbx_strand_id
1 'polypeptide(L)' 'MKGKKSFMIGGQDVIVDERYEVTHLIGCGAYGFVYSALDKNTNEEVAIKRI' A
#
# COMPACT_ATOMS: atom_id res chain seq x y z
N MET A 1 -4.55 -4.12 -20.16
CA MET A 1 -3.25 -4.20 -19.57
C MET A 1 -3.26 -3.97 -18.06
N LYS A 2 -2.42 -4.70 -17.38
CA LYS A 2 -2.37 -4.52 -15.97
C LYS A 2 -1.68 -3.26 -15.64
N GLY A 3 -2.21 -2.54 -14.72
CA GLY A 3 -1.66 -1.29 -14.29
C GLY A 3 -1.17 -1.33 -12.87
N LYS A 4 -0.45 -0.29 -12.54
CA LYS A 4 -0.06 -0.05 -11.18
C LYS A 4 -0.71 1.23 -10.75
N LYS A 5 -0.99 1.33 -9.47
CA LYS A 5 -1.54 2.56 -8.91
C LYS A 5 -0.53 3.16 -7.96
N SER A 6 -0.45 4.47 -7.94
CA SER A 6 0.41 5.15 -6.99
C SER A 6 -0.46 5.91 -6.01
N PHE A 7 -0.06 5.85 -4.76
CA PHE A 7 -0.75 6.53 -3.68
C PHE A 7 0.25 7.40 -2.94
N MET A 8 -0.18 8.58 -2.58
CA MET A 8 0.68 9.49 -1.82
C MET A 8 0.25 9.39 -0.36
N ILE A 9 0.97 8.58 0.39
CA ILE A 9 0.65 8.33 1.79
C ILE A 9 1.83 8.72 2.63
N GLY A 10 1.61 9.57 3.60
CA GLY A 10 2.67 9.99 4.52
C GLY A 10 3.84 10.63 3.82
N GLY A 11 3.60 11.32 2.72
CA GLY A 11 4.65 11.98 1.98
C GLY A 11 5.47 11.05 1.10
N GLN A 12 5.03 9.80 0.97
CA GLN A 12 5.73 8.82 0.17
C GLN A 12 4.87 8.35 -0.99
N ASP A 13 5.52 8.09 -2.11
CA ASP A 13 4.87 7.51 -3.27
C ASP A 13 4.85 6.01 -3.10
N VAL A 14 3.67 5.44 -2.98
CA VAL A 14 3.53 4.00 -2.84
C VAL A 14 2.95 3.46 -4.12
N ILE A 15 3.69 2.63 -4.81
CA ILE A 15 3.25 2.06 -6.08
C ILE A 15 2.97 0.58 -5.88
N VAL A 16 1.76 0.18 -6.14
CA VAL A 16 1.33 -1.19 -5.93
C VAL A 16 0.51 -1.66 -7.11
N ASP A 17 0.27 -2.97 -7.14
CA ASP A 17 -0.60 -3.57 -8.15
C ASP A 17 -1.97 -2.94 -8.02
N GLU A 18 -2.67 -2.73 -9.13
CA GLU A 18 -3.95 -2.04 -9.09
C GLU A 18 -5.03 -2.79 -8.31
N ARG A 19 -4.79 -4.05 -8.00
CA ARG A 19 -5.73 -4.81 -7.19
C ARG A 19 -5.75 -4.34 -5.73
N TYR A 20 -4.71 -3.65 -5.31
CA TYR A 20 -4.61 -3.17 -3.94
C TYR A 20 -5.00 -1.71 -3.88
N GLU A 21 -5.68 -1.37 -2.81
CA GLU A 21 -6.02 0.02 -2.54
C GLU A 21 -5.41 0.38 -1.19
N VAL A 22 -4.37 1.21 -1.22
CA VAL A 22 -3.70 1.61 0.00
C VAL A 22 -4.57 2.61 0.73
N THR A 23 -4.85 2.33 1.99
CA THR A 23 -5.76 3.17 2.76
C THR A 23 -5.04 4.13 3.68
N HIS A 24 -4.06 3.64 4.43
CA HIS A 24 -3.34 4.53 5.32
C HIS A 24 -2.02 3.93 5.75
N LEU A 25 -1.17 4.77 6.31
CA LEU A 25 0.12 4.35 6.84
C LEU A 25 -0.09 3.91 8.28
N ILE A 26 0.33 2.69 8.59
CA ILE A 26 0.15 2.18 9.95
C ILE A 26 1.44 2.12 10.73
N GLY A 27 2.58 2.29 10.10
CA GLY A 27 3.83 2.32 10.84
C GLY A 27 4.97 2.83 10.01
N CYS A 28 5.93 3.45 10.65
CA CYS A 28 7.15 3.86 9.99
C CYS A 28 8.26 3.92 11.03
N GLY A 29 9.47 3.65 10.59
CA GLY A 29 10.59 3.64 11.49
C GLY A 29 11.84 3.19 10.77
N ALA A 30 12.82 2.71 11.53
CA ALA A 30 14.08 2.27 10.96
C ALA A 30 13.88 1.08 10.01
N TYR A 31 12.82 0.33 10.20
CA TYR A 31 12.52 -0.82 9.36
C TYR A 31 11.82 -0.44 8.06
N GLY A 32 11.46 0.83 7.89
CA GLY A 32 10.78 1.28 6.69
C GLY A 32 9.35 1.70 6.99
N PHE A 33 8.49 1.53 5.99
CA PHE A 33 7.10 1.96 6.10
C PHE A 33 6.17 0.78 5.94
N VAL A 34 5.10 0.76 6.72
CA VAL A 34 4.08 -0.28 6.62
C VAL A 34 2.73 0.39 6.35
N TYR A 35 2.06 -0.07 5.32
CA TYR A 35 0.78 0.51 4.91
C TYR A 35 -0.32 -0.51 5.03
N SER A 36 -1.51 -0.03 5.35
CA SER A 36 -2.70 -0.85 5.30
C SER A 36 -3.31 -0.73 3.91
N ALA A 37 -3.74 -1.83 3.35
CA ALA A 37 -4.32 -1.82 2.03
C ALA A 37 -5.42 -2.85 1.93
N LEU A 38 -6.30 -2.68 0.95
CA LEU A 38 -7.37 -3.60 0.70
C LEU A 38 -7.09 -4.32 -0.61
N ASP A 39 -7.14 -5.64 -0.57
CA ASP A 39 -7.02 -6.46 -1.77
C ASP A 39 -8.42 -6.56 -2.36
N LYS A 40 -8.64 -5.87 -3.47
CA LYS A 40 -9.97 -5.80 -4.04
C LYS A 40 -10.41 -7.08 -4.72
N ASN A 41 -9.47 -7.97 -5.01
CA ASN A 41 -9.83 -9.26 -5.60
C ASN A 41 -10.45 -10.18 -4.58
N THR A 42 -9.95 -10.17 -3.36
CA THR A 42 -10.45 -11.02 -2.30
C THR A 42 -11.21 -10.26 -1.24
N ASN A 43 -11.16 -8.93 -1.32
CA ASN A 43 -11.82 -8.05 -0.36
C ASN A 43 -11.25 -8.24 1.05
N GLU A 44 -9.96 -8.48 1.12
CA GLU A 44 -9.27 -8.70 2.38
C GLU A 44 -8.29 -7.58 2.66
N GLU A 45 -8.12 -7.28 3.93
CA GLU A 45 -7.16 -6.28 4.34
C GLU A 45 -5.78 -6.90 4.45
N VAL A 46 -4.80 -6.24 3.89
CA VAL A 46 -3.43 -6.72 3.90
C VAL A 46 -2.49 -5.61 4.34
N ALA A 47 -1.29 -5.98 4.70
CA ALA A 47 -0.26 -5.02 5.06
C ALA A 47 0.82 -5.05 4.00
N ILE A 48 1.24 -3.87 3.58
CA ILE A 48 2.29 -3.74 2.59
C ILE A 48 3.48 -3.06 3.26
N LYS A 49 4.60 -3.76 3.27
CA LYS A 49 5.80 -3.23 3.88
C LYS A 49 6.73 -2.72 2.80
N ARG A 50 7.19 -1.50 2.99
CA ARG A 50 8.12 -0.88 2.07
C ARG A 50 9.38 -0.51 2.81
N ILE A 51 10.50 -1.00 2.32
CA ILE A 51 11.79 -0.76 2.95
C ILE A 51 12.60 0.24 2.17
#